data_8f4ffd8b19d183eca2d095e9adf56bc6
#
_entry.id   8f4ffd8b19d183eca2d095e9adf56bc6
#
_cell.length_a   1.000
_cell.length_b   1.000
_cell.length_c   1.000
_cell.angle_alpha   90.00
_cell.angle_beta   90.00
_cell.angle_gamma   90.00
#
_symmetry.space_group_name_H-M   'P 1'
#
loop_
_entity.id
_entity.type
_entity.pdbx_description
1 polymer ?
#
loop_
_entity_poly.entity_id
_entity_poly.type
_entity_poly.pdbx_seq_one_letter_code
_entity_poly.pdbx_strand_id
1 'polypeptide(L)'
;MSYCCPVDPEKKKEWEERMLREIDFPDDDIKKASEVFSALGHPLRLKIAYFLTQRDHCVCELIFKLNEMQNLVSYHLTILKDCGVVEAYSRSKWHFYRLNPEFVDIFNIIAHLQEKKSE
;
A
#
# COMPACT_ATOMS: atom_id res chain seq x y z
N MET A 1 21.60 -24.16 17.39
CA MET A 1 21.40 -23.16 16.35
C MET A 1 22.62 -23.09 15.44
N SER A 2 22.48 -23.38 14.19
CA SER A 2 23.57 -23.29 13.23
C SER A 2 23.81 -21.84 12.82
N TYR A 3 25.07 -21.44 12.80
CA TYR A 3 25.44 -20.11 12.35
C TYR A 3 25.44 -20.09 10.83
N CYS A 4 24.71 -19.12 10.23
CA CYS A 4 24.71 -18.92 8.79
C CYS A 4 25.88 -18.05 8.31
N CYS A 5 26.60 -17.39 9.23
CA CYS A 5 27.75 -16.54 8.91
C CYS A 5 29.05 -17.35 9.04
N PRO A 6 29.91 -17.37 8.02
CA PRO A 6 31.21 -18.07 8.10
C PRO A 6 32.14 -17.43 9.14
N VAL A 7 32.84 -18.28 9.90
CA VAL A 7 33.84 -17.83 10.89
C VAL A 7 35.23 -17.71 10.28
N ASP A 8 35.55 -18.57 9.28
CA ASP A 8 36.83 -18.58 8.58
C ASP A 8 36.97 -17.27 7.77
N PRO A 9 38.09 -16.51 7.93
CA PRO A 9 38.28 -15.24 7.23
C PRO A 9 38.16 -15.29 5.72
N GLU A 10 38.64 -16.37 5.06
CA GLU A 10 38.55 -16.53 3.61
C GLU A 10 37.11 -16.75 3.16
N LYS A 11 36.40 -17.63 3.86
CA LYS A 11 35.01 -17.94 3.56
C LYS A 11 34.10 -16.75 3.88
N LYS A 12 34.44 -16.00 4.91
CA LYS A 12 33.71 -14.78 5.27
C LYS A 12 33.84 -13.73 4.17
N LYS A 13 35.05 -13.57 3.62
CA LYS A 13 35.26 -12.62 2.53
C LYS A 13 34.45 -12.98 1.29
N GLU A 14 34.43 -14.26 0.91
CA GLU A 14 33.61 -14.74 -0.21
C GLU A 14 32.13 -14.51 0.02
N TRP A 15 31.67 -14.77 1.24
CA TRP A 15 30.30 -14.56 1.64
C TRP A 15 29.91 -13.08 1.54
N GLU A 16 30.77 -12.19 2.06
CA GLU A 16 30.53 -10.75 1.99
C GLU A 16 30.49 -10.26 0.54
N GLU A 17 31.38 -10.74 -0.32
CA GLU A 17 31.39 -10.39 -1.74
C GLU A 17 30.11 -10.84 -2.44
N ARG A 18 29.57 -12.02 -2.09
CA ARG A 18 28.28 -12.48 -2.63
C ARG A 18 27.14 -11.59 -2.18
N MET A 19 27.12 -11.22 -0.89
CA MET A 19 26.08 -10.33 -0.36
C MET A 19 26.08 -8.97 -1.05
N LEU A 20 27.28 -8.45 -1.33
CA LEU A 20 27.41 -7.15 -2.02
C LEU A 20 27.00 -7.21 -3.48
N ARG A 21 26.97 -8.39 -4.09
CA ARG A 21 26.49 -8.55 -5.47
C ARG A 21 24.98 -8.65 -5.57
N GLU A 22 24.28 -8.89 -4.47
CA GLU A 22 22.83 -8.89 -4.47
C GLU A 22 22.29 -7.48 -4.73
N ILE A 23 21.15 -7.43 -5.40
CA ILE A 23 20.51 -6.15 -5.69
C ILE A 23 19.98 -5.59 -4.38
N ASP A 24 20.47 -4.39 -4.04
CA ASP A 24 20.00 -3.67 -2.87
C ASP A 24 18.87 -2.72 -3.29
N PHE A 25 17.93 -2.53 -2.38
CA PHE A 25 16.82 -1.61 -2.60
C PHE A 25 17.27 -0.20 -2.22
N PRO A 26 17.16 0.80 -3.12
CA PRO A 26 17.55 2.17 -2.76
C PRO A 26 16.76 2.67 -1.55
N ASP A 27 17.44 3.40 -0.65
CA ASP A 27 16.82 3.90 0.58
C ASP A 27 15.60 4.80 0.30
N ASP A 28 15.66 5.61 -0.75
CA ASP A 28 14.53 6.46 -1.13
C ASP A 28 13.30 5.66 -1.53
N ASP A 29 13.50 4.54 -2.24
CA ASP A 29 12.40 3.67 -2.65
C ASP A 29 11.81 2.93 -1.44
N ILE A 30 12.65 2.50 -0.51
CA ILE A 30 12.19 1.90 0.75
C ILE A 30 11.36 2.90 1.54
N LYS A 31 11.80 4.16 1.61
CA LYS A 31 11.07 5.21 2.32
C LYS A 31 9.68 5.44 1.70
N LYS A 32 9.62 5.56 0.37
CA LYS A 32 8.35 5.75 -0.35
C LYS A 32 7.41 4.57 -0.13
N ALA A 33 7.92 3.34 -0.23
CA ALA A 33 7.13 2.14 0.02
C ALA A 33 6.59 2.11 1.45
N SER A 34 7.43 2.49 2.42
CA SER A 34 7.05 2.56 3.82
C SER A 34 5.92 3.56 4.05
N GLU A 35 5.95 4.70 3.40
CA GLU A 35 4.89 5.71 3.48
C GLU A 35 3.56 5.17 2.94
N VAL A 36 3.60 4.43 1.83
CA VAL A 36 2.41 3.79 1.24
C VAL A 36 1.82 2.77 2.21
N PHE A 37 2.65 1.88 2.75
CA PHE A 37 2.17 0.86 3.68
C PHE A 37 1.63 1.48 4.96
N SER A 38 2.25 2.55 5.45
CA SER A 38 1.75 3.29 6.60
C SER A 38 0.37 3.90 6.32
N ALA A 39 0.19 4.48 5.14
CA ALA A 39 -1.11 5.04 4.73
C ALA A 39 -2.19 3.95 4.66
N LEU A 40 -1.86 2.80 4.11
CA LEU A 40 -2.79 1.67 3.98
C LEU A 40 -3.00 0.92 5.30
N GLY A 41 -2.17 1.15 6.29
CA GLY A 41 -2.27 0.48 7.59
C GLY A 41 -3.40 0.95 8.49
N HIS A 42 -4.20 1.91 8.05
CA HIS A 42 -5.36 2.40 8.81
C HIS A 42 -6.63 1.74 8.25
N PRO A 43 -7.51 1.16 9.11
CA PRO A 43 -8.69 0.44 8.62
C PRO A 43 -9.59 1.23 7.68
N LEU A 44 -9.85 2.50 7.98
CA LEU A 44 -10.70 3.33 7.12
C LEU A 44 -10.04 3.59 5.76
N ARG A 45 -8.73 3.87 5.75
CA ARG A 45 -8.01 4.09 4.50
C ARG A 45 -7.94 2.83 3.64
N LEU A 46 -7.70 1.69 4.27
CA LEU A 46 -7.70 0.42 3.57
C LEU A 46 -9.08 0.12 2.97
N LYS A 47 -10.14 0.41 3.72
CA LYS A 47 -11.51 0.21 3.26
C LYS A 47 -11.87 1.12 2.09
N ILE A 48 -11.46 2.38 2.14
CA ILE A 48 -11.64 3.32 1.02
C ILE A 48 -10.97 2.77 -0.24
N ALA A 49 -9.70 2.39 -0.13
CA ALA A 49 -8.95 1.87 -1.26
C ALA A 49 -9.60 0.59 -1.81
N TYR A 50 -10.12 -0.27 -0.95
CA TYR A 50 -10.81 -1.49 -1.36
C TYR A 50 -12.08 -1.17 -2.17
N PHE A 51 -12.88 -0.20 -1.73
CA PHE A 51 -14.05 0.22 -2.53
C PHE A 51 -13.63 0.73 -3.91
N LEU A 52 -12.51 1.43 -3.97
CA LEU A 52 -12.02 1.97 -5.24
C LEU A 52 -11.46 0.90 -6.18
N THR A 53 -11.20 -0.31 -5.71
CA THR A 53 -10.85 -1.42 -6.61
C THR A 53 -12.03 -1.83 -7.49
N GLN A 54 -13.25 -1.60 -7.02
CA GLN A 54 -14.45 -2.00 -7.72
C GLN A 54 -14.85 -1.01 -8.81
N ARG A 55 -14.76 0.27 -8.50
CA ARG A 55 -15.01 1.37 -9.42
C ARG A 55 -14.59 2.70 -8.78
N ASP A 56 -14.56 3.74 -9.58
CA ASP A 56 -14.36 5.10 -9.09
C ASP A 56 -15.57 5.53 -8.25
N HIS A 57 -15.31 6.33 -7.22
CA HIS A 57 -16.36 6.82 -6.32
C HIS A 57 -16.19 8.32 -6.11
N CYS A 58 -17.33 9.02 -5.97
CA CYS A 58 -17.32 10.38 -5.46
C CYS A 58 -17.28 10.37 -3.93
N VAL A 59 -16.94 11.51 -3.34
CA VAL A 59 -16.83 11.62 -1.87
C VAL A 59 -18.14 11.25 -1.18
N CYS A 60 -19.28 11.67 -1.73
CA CYS A 60 -20.59 11.37 -1.17
C CYS A 60 -20.86 9.88 -1.04
N GLU A 61 -20.43 9.11 -2.06
CA GLU A 61 -20.59 7.67 -2.03
C GLU A 61 -19.73 7.01 -0.95
N LEU A 62 -18.51 7.50 -0.78
CA LEU A 62 -17.61 6.99 0.26
C LEU A 62 -18.12 7.34 1.66
N ILE A 63 -18.63 8.54 1.85
CA ILE A 63 -19.26 8.97 3.11
C ILE A 63 -20.42 8.03 3.47
N PHE A 64 -21.26 7.73 2.48
CA PHE A 64 -22.38 6.84 2.68
C PHE A 64 -21.94 5.42 3.04
N LYS A 65 -20.99 4.88 2.27
CA LYS A 65 -20.52 3.50 2.47
C LYS A 65 -19.77 3.29 3.78
N LEU A 66 -18.99 4.31 4.18
CA LEU A 66 -18.20 4.24 5.42
C LEU A 66 -19.03 4.63 6.64
N ASN A 67 -20.14 5.31 6.43
CA ASN A 67 -20.96 5.87 7.51
C ASN A 67 -20.11 6.71 8.46
N GLU A 68 -19.30 7.60 7.90
CA GLU A 68 -18.39 8.47 8.63
C GLU A 68 -18.61 9.92 8.24
N MET A 69 -18.12 10.85 9.04
CA MET A 69 -18.25 12.27 8.77
C MET A 69 -17.40 12.70 7.58
N GLN A 70 -17.88 13.69 6.83
CA GLN A 70 -17.23 14.17 5.61
C GLN A 70 -15.78 14.60 5.86
N ASN A 71 -15.53 15.34 6.92
CA ASN A 71 -14.18 15.82 7.22
C ASN A 71 -13.21 14.69 7.51
N LEU A 72 -13.66 13.60 8.13
CA LEU A 72 -12.82 12.43 8.40
C LEU A 72 -12.50 11.67 7.10
N VAL A 73 -13.52 11.48 6.25
CA VAL A 73 -13.33 10.81 4.95
C VAL A 73 -12.37 11.64 4.08
N SER A 74 -12.56 12.95 4.04
CA SER A 74 -11.69 13.86 3.27
C SER A 74 -10.24 13.83 3.78
N TYR A 75 -10.06 13.78 5.10
CA TYR A 75 -8.74 13.65 5.71
C TYR A 75 -8.01 12.39 5.23
N HIS A 76 -8.69 11.25 5.28
CA HIS A 76 -8.11 9.98 4.85
C HIS A 76 -7.84 9.95 3.34
N LEU A 77 -8.73 10.54 2.54
CA LEU A 77 -8.52 10.64 1.10
C LEU A 77 -7.29 11.50 0.77
N THR A 78 -7.07 12.58 1.52
CA THR A 78 -5.89 13.43 1.32
C THR A 78 -4.60 12.65 1.58
N ILE A 79 -4.55 11.85 2.64
CA ILE A 79 -3.39 11.01 2.96
C ILE A 79 -3.12 10.01 1.83
N LEU A 80 -4.16 9.33 1.36
CA LEU A 80 -4.04 8.36 0.27
C LEU A 80 -3.60 9.02 -1.05
N LYS A 81 -4.09 10.21 -1.32
CA LYS A 81 -3.73 10.98 -2.50
C LYS A 81 -2.27 11.42 -2.45
N ASP A 82 -1.82 11.92 -1.29
CA ASP A 82 -0.47 12.44 -1.13
C ASP A 82 0.60 11.35 -1.32
N CYS A 83 0.30 10.11 -0.97
CA CYS A 83 1.24 9.00 -1.19
C CYS A 83 1.02 8.27 -2.52
N GLY A 84 0.08 8.74 -3.35
CA GLY A 84 -0.11 8.21 -4.70
C GLY A 84 -0.98 6.96 -4.80
N VAL A 85 -1.60 6.52 -3.71
CA VAL A 85 -2.48 5.35 -3.73
C VAL A 85 -3.76 5.64 -4.50
N VAL A 86 -4.32 6.84 -4.33
CA VAL A 86 -5.51 7.27 -5.05
C VAL A 86 -5.23 8.53 -5.84
N GLU A 87 -6.01 8.72 -6.88
CA GLU A 87 -5.97 9.90 -7.73
C GLU A 87 -7.34 10.56 -7.71
N ALA A 88 -7.37 11.90 -7.74
CA ALA A 88 -8.61 12.66 -7.76
C ALA A 88 -8.80 13.29 -9.14
N TYR A 89 -10.03 13.31 -9.62
CA TYR A 89 -10.40 14.01 -10.85
C TYR A 89 -11.81 14.59 -10.73
N SER A 90 -12.10 15.56 -11.56
CA SER A 90 -13.41 16.18 -11.59
C SER A 90 -14.15 15.87 -12.87
N ARG A 91 -15.42 15.61 -12.76
CA ARG A 91 -16.31 15.45 -13.91
C ARG A 91 -17.52 16.37 -13.69
N SER A 92 -17.62 17.45 -14.48
CA SER A 92 -18.56 18.54 -14.23
C SER A 92 -18.29 19.15 -12.84
N LYS A 93 -19.28 19.20 -11.95
CA LYS A 93 -19.13 19.71 -10.59
C LYS A 93 -18.83 18.63 -9.55
N TRP A 94 -18.69 17.37 -9.99
CA TRP A 94 -18.49 16.22 -9.10
C TRP A 94 -17.01 15.88 -8.99
N HIS A 95 -16.56 15.57 -7.78
CA HIS A 95 -15.19 15.13 -7.50
C HIS A 95 -15.17 13.64 -7.29
N PHE A 96 -14.37 12.95 -8.11
CA PHE A 96 -14.23 11.51 -8.07
C PHE A 96 -12.83 11.13 -7.64
N TYR A 97 -12.75 9.95 -7.04
CA TYR A 97 -11.48 9.32 -6.66
C TYR A 97 -11.38 7.97 -7.33
N ARG A 98 -10.18 7.62 -7.74
CA ARG A 98 -9.89 6.30 -8.32
C ARG A 98 -8.62 5.74 -7.71
N LEU A 99 -8.54 4.40 -7.65
CA LEU A 99 -7.34 3.72 -7.21
C LEU A 99 -6.29 3.83 -8.31
N ASN A 100 -5.05 4.15 -7.93
CA ASN A 100 -3.94 4.04 -8.85
C ASN A 100 -3.77 2.57 -9.24
N PRO A 101 -3.78 2.24 -10.56
CA PRO A 101 -3.75 0.83 -11.00
C PRO A 101 -2.56 0.03 -10.49
N GLU A 102 -1.45 0.69 -10.14
CA GLU A 102 -0.26 0.03 -9.61
C GLU A 102 -0.53 -0.69 -8.28
N PHE A 103 -1.58 -0.31 -7.56
CA PHE A 103 -1.90 -0.86 -6.24
C PHE A 103 -2.95 -1.98 -6.25
N VAL A 104 -3.47 -2.35 -7.41
CA VAL A 104 -4.52 -3.37 -7.52
C VAL A 104 -4.06 -4.72 -6.97
N ASP A 105 -2.82 -5.09 -7.21
CA ASP A 105 -2.28 -6.40 -6.80
C ASP A 105 -2.26 -6.58 -5.29
N ILE A 106 -2.07 -5.50 -4.54
CA ILE A 106 -2.10 -5.55 -3.07
C ILE A 106 -3.46 -6.04 -2.59
N PHE A 107 -4.53 -5.57 -3.22
CA PHE A 107 -5.90 -5.91 -2.82
C PHE A 107 -6.29 -7.33 -3.24
N ASN A 108 -5.66 -7.86 -4.29
CA ASN A 108 -5.83 -9.26 -4.66
C ASN A 108 -5.28 -10.18 -3.56
N ILE A 109 -4.19 -9.80 -2.91
CA ILE A 109 -3.63 -10.52 -1.77
C ILE A 109 -4.61 -10.51 -0.61
N ILE A 110 -5.22 -9.37 -0.33
CA ILE A 110 -6.20 -9.23 0.77
C ILE A 110 -7.43 -10.10 0.50
N ALA A 111 -7.93 -10.12 -0.72
CA ALA A 111 -9.04 -10.98 -1.12
C ALA A 111 -8.72 -12.46 -0.90
N HIS A 112 -7.49 -12.86 -1.19
CA HIS A 112 -7.01 -14.22 -0.96
C HIS A 112 -7.03 -14.60 0.53
N LEU A 113 -6.68 -13.67 1.40
CA LEU A 113 -6.74 -13.88 2.84
C LEU A 113 -8.18 -14.10 3.33
N GLN A 114 -9.14 -13.39 2.74
CA GLN A 114 -10.56 -13.55 3.07
C GLN A 114 -11.09 -14.93 2.69
N GLU A 115 -10.71 -15.44 1.53
CA GLU A 115 -11.11 -16.77 1.06
C GLU A 115 -10.64 -17.86 2.01
N LYS A 116 -9.46 -17.74 2.58
CA LYS A 116 -8.92 -18.69 3.55
C LYS A 116 -9.66 -18.68 4.87
N LYS A 117 -10.27 -17.56 5.23
CA LYS A 117 -11.04 -17.43 6.48
C LYS A 117 -12.44 -18.01 6.39
N SER A 118 -13.00 -18.13 5.20
CA SER A 118 -14.37 -18.60 5.00
C SER A 118 -14.51 -20.13 4.98
N GLU A 119 -13.42 -20.85 5.15
CA GLU A 119 -13.45 -22.32 5.26
C GLU A 119 -13.69 -22.82 6.69
#